data_fb1096720499e9ae73d9016775c73063
#
_entry.id   fb1096720499e9ae73d9016775c73063
#
_cell.length_a   1.000
_cell.length_b   1.000
_cell.length_c   1.000
_cell.angle_alpha   90.00
_cell.angle_beta   90.00
_cell.angle_gamma   90.00
#
_symmetry.space_group_name_H-M   'P 1'
#
loop_
_entity.id
_entity.type
_entity.pdbx_description
1 polymer ?
#
loop_
_entity_poly.entity_id
_entity_poly.type
_entity_poly.pdbx_seq_one_letter_code
_entity_poly.pdbx_strand_id
1 'polypeptide(L)'
;MKESLIFFSNIERIRQENSNLRIALLHKEGDEVNKTLESYLKNDLESLKSKFKNDEFFQGKKIIYGEVISYFPDQATLYLKPEEGVVISKGSVVLDGRNLVGTVLDSQNGVAFVELISDKKRDLNTFIITNNLSKIKTVTSGDSFNSLVINNLLATESVSNGDVVVTSTTNEGIPSDLIVGKLENVEQISSQTFRKANVRKLYDLEYVNYLGILQNE
;
A
#
# COMPACT_ATOMS: atom_id res chain seq x y z
N MET A 1 -50.31 22.04 -47.39
CA MET A 1 -49.43 22.88 -46.56
C MET A 1 -49.56 22.63 -45.06
N LYS A 2 -50.76 22.46 -44.47
CA LYS A 2 -50.90 22.19 -42.99
C LYS A 2 -50.36 20.82 -42.55
N GLU A 3 -50.51 19.76 -43.32
CA GLU A 3 -50.05 18.40 -42.96
C GLU A 3 -48.52 18.27 -42.93
N SER A 4 -47.79 18.95 -43.84
CA SER A 4 -46.33 18.94 -43.83
C SER A 4 -45.74 19.67 -42.61
N LEU A 5 -46.38 20.74 -42.14
CA LEU A 5 -45.94 21.45 -40.91
C LEU A 5 -46.13 20.58 -39.66
N ILE A 6 -47.25 19.84 -39.58
CA ILE A 6 -47.50 18.89 -38.46
C ILE A 6 -46.50 17.73 -38.48
N PHE A 7 -46.11 17.24 -39.65
CA PHE A 7 -45.13 16.19 -39.80
C PHE A 7 -43.73 16.63 -39.34
N PHE A 8 -43.27 17.82 -39.72
CA PHE A 8 -41.98 18.37 -39.31
C PHE A 8 -41.95 18.64 -37.78
N SER A 9 -43.02 19.18 -37.18
CA SER A 9 -43.08 19.41 -35.75
C SER A 9 -43.06 18.10 -34.95
N ASN A 10 -43.66 17.03 -35.46
CA ASN A 10 -43.60 15.71 -34.83
C ASN A 10 -42.19 15.09 -34.93
N ILE A 11 -41.48 15.25 -36.04
CA ILE A 11 -40.10 14.80 -36.18
C ILE A 11 -39.17 15.53 -35.24
N GLU A 12 -39.29 16.84 -35.08
CA GLU A 12 -38.50 17.64 -34.13
C GLU A 12 -38.76 17.23 -32.68
N ARG A 13 -40.02 17.04 -32.32
CA ARG A 13 -40.40 16.55 -31.01
C ARG A 13 -39.80 15.18 -30.69
N ILE A 14 -39.89 14.22 -31.63
CA ILE A 14 -39.30 12.87 -31.48
C ILE A 14 -37.78 12.93 -31.36
N ARG A 15 -37.12 13.80 -32.13
CA ARG A 15 -35.66 14.00 -32.04
C ARG A 15 -35.27 14.54 -30.66
N GLN A 16 -36.00 15.50 -30.15
CA GLN A 16 -35.75 16.11 -28.86
C GLN A 16 -35.99 15.12 -27.70
N GLU A 17 -37.07 14.34 -27.77
CA GLU A 17 -37.38 13.29 -26.83
C GLU A 17 -36.31 12.18 -26.86
N ASN A 18 -35.85 11.73 -28.03
CA ASN A 18 -34.73 10.79 -28.15
C ASN A 18 -33.41 11.33 -27.55
N SER A 19 -33.11 12.61 -27.81
CA SER A 19 -31.94 13.27 -27.23
C SER A 19 -32.00 13.29 -25.68
N ASN A 20 -33.16 13.68 -25.14
CA ASN A 20 -33.36 13.71 -23.67
C ASN A 20 -33.29 12.32 -23.05
N LEU A 21 -33.85 11.30 -23.71
CA LEU A 21 -33.77 9.91 -23.25
C LEU A 21 -32.32 9.39 -23.26
N ARG A 22 -31.52 9.73 -24.29
CA ARG A 22 -30.09 9.36 -24.33
C ARG A 22 -29.30 10.02 -23.21
N ILE A 23 -29.54 11.30 -22.96
CA ILE A 23 -28.89 12.02 -21.83
C ILE A 23 -29.28 11.39 -20.51
N ALA A 24 -30.56 11.08 -20.29
CA ALA A 24 -31.02 10.42 -19.06
C ALA A 24 -30.42 9.03 -18.87
N LEU A 25 -30.25 8.26 -19.96
CA LEU A 25 -29.61 6.96 -19.93
C LEU A 25 -28.13 7.06 -19.55
N LEU A 26 -27.39 8.01 -20.13
CA LEU A 26 -25.97 8.24 -19.79
C LEU A 26 -25.79 8.67 -18.33
N HIS A 27 -26.70 9.51 -17.81
CA HIS A 27 -26.67 9.87 -16.38
C HIS A 27 -26.93 8.66 -15.47
N LYS A 28 -27.91 7.83 -15.82
CA LYS A 28 -28.22 6.62 -15.06
C LYS A 28 -27.06 5.61 -15.05
N GLU A 29 -26.44 5.39 -16.22
CA GLU A 29 -25.25 4.53 -16.33
C GLU A 29 -24.07 5.09 -15.52
N GLY A 30 -23.84 6.40 -15.55
CA GLY A 30 -22.84 7.07 -14.72
C GLY A 30 -23.09 6.88 -13.21
N ASP A 31 -24.33 7.01 -12.78
CA ASP A 31 -24.72 6.82 -11.37
C ASP A 31 -24.54 5.36 -10.91
N GLU A 32 -24.84 4.38 -11.77
CA GLU A 32 -24.60 2.95 -11.47
C GLU A 32 -23.10 2.62 -11.35
N VAL A 33 -22.28 3.17 -12.24
CA VAL A 33 -20.81 3.02 -12.18
C VAL A 33 -20.26 3.65 -10.91
N ASN A 34 -20.68 4.87 -10.57
CA ASN A 34 -20.23 5.54 -9.36
C ASN A 34 -20.59 4.75 -8.09
N LYS A 35 -21.83 4.24 -7.99
CA LYS A 35 -22.25 3.40 -6.86
C LYS A 35 -21.43 2.12 -6.73
N THR A 36 -21.09 1.50 -7.86
CA THR A 36 -20.25 0.30 -7.88
C THR A 36 -18.85 0.60 -7.37
N LEU A 37 -18.24 1.71 -7.85
CA LEU A 37 -16.92 2.14 -7.43
C LEU A 37 -16.90 2.51 -5.92
N GLU A 38 -17.87 3.27 -5.44
CA GLU A 38 -18.01 3.62 -4.02
C GLU A 38 -18.11 2.37 -3.13
N SER A 39 -18.91 1.38 -3.57
CA SER A 39 -19.07 0.12 -2.84
C SER A 39 -17.75 -0.67 -2.79
N TYR A 40 -17.01 -0.70 -3.88
CA TYR A 40 -15.71 -1.35 -3.96
C TYR A 40 -14.70 -0.69 -3.00
N LEU A 41 -14.54 0.64 -3.07
CA LEU A 41 -13.62 1.39 -2.20
C LEU A 41 -13.98 1.26 -0.72
N LYS A 42 -15.28 1.29 -0.39
CA LYS A 42 -15.75 1.07 0.97
C LYS A 42 -15.40 -0.33 1.49
N ASN A 43 -15.61 -1.36 0.68
CA ASN A 43 -15.26 -2.73 1.06
C ASN A 43 -13.76 -2.91 1.27
N ASP A 44 -12.94 -2.28 0.42
CA ASP A 44 -11.49 -2.31 0.54
C ASP A 44 -11.01 -1.65 1.85
N LEU A 45 -11.55 -0.48 2.17
CA LEU A 45 -11.28 0.21 3.44
C LEU A 45 -11.71 -0.63 4.66
N GLU A 46 -12.89 -1.22 4.65
CA GLU A 46 -13.37 -2.08 5.75
C GLU A 46 -12.51 -3.35 5.90
N SER A 47 -12.05 -3.93 4.79
CA SER A 47 -11.09 -5.03 4.80
C SER A 47 -9.78 -4.61 5.48
N LEU A 48 -9.22 -3.46 5.13
CA LEU A 48 -8.01 -2.94 5.77
C LEU A 48 -8.23 -2.68 7.27
N LYS A 49 -9.32 -2.02 7.66
CA LYS A 49 -9.66 -1.80 9.07
C LYS A 49 -9.73 -3.10 9.87
N SER A 50 -10.27 -4.17 9.26
CA SER A 50 -10.36 -5.46 9.90
C SER A 50 -8.98 -6.10 10.16
N LYS A 51 -8.01 -5.90 9.26
CA LYS A 51 -6.62 -6.37 9.46
C LYS A 51 -6.01 -5.76 10.72
N PHE A 52 -6.21 -4.45 10.96
CA PHE A 52 -5.71 -3.78 12.15
C PHE A 52 -6.47 -4.15 13.42
N LYS A 53 -7.80 -4.23 13.35
CA LYS A 53 -8.66 -4.54 14.51
C LYS A 53 -8.41 -5.94 15.07
N ASN A 54 -8.12 -6.90 14.21
CA ASN A 54 -7.95 -8.30 14.58
C ASN A 54 -6.51 -8.66 14.98
N ASP A 55 -5.54 -7.75 14.83
CA ASP A 55 -4.16 -7.98 15.22
C ASP A 55 -3.88 -7.35 16.58
N GLU A 56 -3.51 -8.19 17.56
CA GLU A 56 -3.18 -7.77 18.94
C GLU A 56 -2.06 -6.73 19.00
N PHE A 57 -1.18 -6.72 18.01
CA PHE A 57 -0.09 -5.74 17.90
C PHE A 57 -0.61 -4.29 17.88
N PHE A 58 -1.80 -4.07 17.34
CA PHE A 58 -2.40 -2.73 17.21
C PHE A 58 -3.38 -2.38 18.32
N GLN A 59 -3.60 -3.25 19.30
CA GLN A 59 -4.48 -2.96 20.41
C GLN A 59 -4.01 -1.70 21.18
N GLY A 60 -4.93 -0.74 21.37
CA GLY A 60 -4.63 0.53 22.02
C GLY A 60 -3.89 1.57 21.16
N LYS A 61 -3.46 1.21 19.95
CA LYS A 61 -2.80 2.15 19.02
C LYS A 61 -3.82 2.83 18.10
N LYS A 62 -3.63 4.11 17.85
CA LYS A 62 -4.46 4.86 16.92
C LYS A 62 -3.93 4.70 15.51
N ILE A 63 -4.75 4.11 14.64
CA ILE A 63 -4.47 4.00 13.21
C ILE A 63 -5.33 5.02 12.46
N ILE A 64 -4.68 5.81 11.61
CA ILE A 64 -5.31 6.72 10.66
C ILE A 64 -5.29 6.03 9.30
N TYR A 65 -6.35 6.17 8.52
CA TYR A 65 -6.41 5.60 7.19
C TYR A 65 -6.16 6.67 6.14
N GLY A 66 -5.36 6.33 5.12
CA GLY A 66 -5.06 7.21 4.00
C GLY A 66 -5.35 6.52 2.68
N GLU A 67 -5.99 7.24 1.77
CA GLU A 67 -6.20 6.83 0.38
C GLU A 67 -4.91 6.98 -0.40
N VAL A 68 -4.54 5.97 -1.19
CA VAL A 68 -3.38 6.02 -2.10
C VAL A 68 -3.74 6.90 -3.30
N ILE A 69 -3.11 8.08 -3.41
CA ILE A 69 -3.33 8.99 -4.54
C ILE A 69 -2.44 8.62 -5.72
N SER A 70 -1.17 8.32 -5.42
CA SER A 70 -0.16 8.04 -6.45
C SER A 70 0.95 7.17 -5.88
N TYR A 71 1.48 6.29 -6.72
CA TYR A 71 2.59 5.41 -6.41
C TYR A 71 3.65 5.51 -7.52
N PHE A 72 4.89 5.76 -7.13
CA PHE A 72 6.04 5.92 -8.02
C PHE A 72 7.12 4.90 -7.66
N PRO A 73 7.08 3.68 -8.23
CA PRO A 73 8.01 2.60 -7.88
C PRO A 73 9.48 2.97 -8.13
N ASP A 74 9.77 3.68 -9.22
CA ASP A 74 11.13 4.08 -9.59
C ASP A 74 11.77 5.07 -8.61
N GLN A 75 10.94 5.83 -7.91
CA GLN A 75 11.35 6.82 -6.90
C GLN A 75 11.18 6.28 -5.47
N ALA A 76 10.69 5.06 -5.31
CA ALA A 76 10.31 4.47 -4.03
C ALA A 76 9.43 5.42 -3.18
N THR A 77 8.47 6.10 -3.82
CA THR A 77 7.63 7.12 -3.21
C THR A 77 6.15 6.82 -3.41
N LEU A 78 5.38 7.16 -2.39
CA LEU A 78 3.93 7.00 -2.36
C LEU A 78 3.30 8.28 -1.80
N TYR A 79 2.14 8.68 -2.33
CA TYR A 79 1.36 9.80 -1.84
C TYR A 79 0.04 9.30 -1.26
N LEU A 80 -0.23 9.68 -0.01
CA LEU A 80 -1.44 9.32 0.72
C LEU A 80 -2.26 10.56 1.04
N LYS A 81 -3.56 10.46 0.86
CA LYS A 81 -4.53 11.42 1.36
C LYS A 81 -5.21 10.86 2.61
N PRO A 82 -4.84 11.31 3.80
CA PRO A 82 -5.51 10.92 5.04
C PRO A 82 -6.94 11.45 5.10
N GLU A 83 -7.73 10.99 6.05
CA GLU A 83 -9.06 11.52 6.35
C GLU A 83 -9.00 13.04 6.57
N GLU A 84 -10.07 13.73 6.18
CA GLU A 84 -10.13 15.19 6.23
C GLU A 84 -9.94 15.73 7.66
N GLY A 85 -9.13 16.77 7.78
CA GLY A 85 -8.83 17.39 9.08
C GLY A 85 -7.77 16.68 9.91
N VAL A 86 -7.22 15.57 9.43
CA VAL A 86 -6.15 14.84 10.14
C VAL A 86 -4.77 15.31 9.67
N VAL A 87 -3.94 15.72 10.62
CA VAL A 87 -2.54 16.06 10.37
C VAL A 87 -1.66 14.84 10.64
N ILE A 88 -0.85 14.48 9.66
CA ILE A 88 0.09 13.36 9.78
C ILE A 88 1.48 13.91 10.12
N SER A 89 2.08 13.38 11.17
CA SER A 89 3.42 13.76 11.61
C SER A 89 4.49 13.11 10.73
N LYS A 90 5.58 13.83 10.49
CA LYS A 90 6.80 13.24 9.92
C LYS A 90 7.29 12.07 10.77
N GLY A 91 7.75 11.02 10.13
CA GLY A 91 8.19 9.78 10.78
C GLY A 91 7.07 8.80 11.10
N SER A 92 5.79 9.17 10.88
CA SER A 92 4.68 8.21 11.01
C SER A 92 4.89 7.00 10.12
N VAL A 93 4.53 5.83 10.62
CA VAL A 93 4.77 4.54 9.95
C VAL A 93 3.57 4.18 9.07
N VAL A 94 3.82 3.80 7.83
CA VAL A 94 2.78 3.41 6.85
C VAL A 94 2.75 1.91 6.69
N LEU A 95 1.55 1.33 6.75
CA LEU A 95 1.31 -0.11 6.93
C LEU A 95 0.18 -0.63 6.02
N ASP A 96 0.32 -1.86 5.53
CA ASP A 96 -0.79 -2.70 5.05
C ASP A 96 -1.01 -3.85 6.06
N GLY A 97 -1.97 -3.71 6.98
CA GLY A 97 -2.05 -4.57 8.15
C GLY A 97 -0.74 -4.50 8.95
N ARG A 98 -0.12 -5.64 9.23
CA ARG A 98 1.18 -5.68 9.93
C ARG A 98 2.40 -5.51 9.01
N ASN A 99 2.21 -5.40 7.69
CA ASN A 99 3.31 -5.21 6.75
C ASN A 99 3.78 -3.76 6.75
N LEU A 100 5.08 -3.55 6.94
CA LEU A 100 5.70 -2.24 6.83
C LEU A 100 5.82 -1.84 5.36
N VAL A 101 5.24 -0.69 5.01
CA VAL A 101 5.28 -0.12 3.65
C VAL A 101 6.33 0.97 3.54
N GLY A 102 6.35 1.89 4.51
CA GLY A 102 7.25 3.03 4.49
C GLY A 102 7.09 3.94 5.70
N THR A 103 7.64 5.15 5.61
CA THR A 103 7.48 6.20 6.62
C THR A 103 7.19 7.54 5.96
N VAL A 104 6.41 8.37 6.64
CA VAL A 104 6.08 9.70 6.16
C VAL A 104 7.31 10.61 6.25
N LEU A 105 7.74 11.14 5.13
CA LEU A 105 8.82 12.15 5.04
C LEU A 105 8.33 13.55 5.39
N ASP A 106 7.13 13.88 4.89
CA ASP A 106 6.52 15.20 5.05
C ASP A 106 5.00 15.09 4.79
N SER A 107 4.26 16.10 5.25
CA SER A 107 2.82 16.21 5.00
C SER A 107 2.47 17.66 4.69
N GLN A 108 1.95 17.91 3.48
CA GLN A 108 1.61 19.26 3.01
C GLN A 108 0.24 19.24 2.31
N ASN A 109 -0.57 20.27 2.56
CA ASN A 109 -1.87 20.47 1.92
C ASN A 109 -2.80 19.24 2.01
N GLY A 110 -2.76 18.50 3.13
CA GLY A 110 -3.57 17.30 3.32
C GLY A 110 -3.08 16.07 2.55
N VAL A 111 -1.84 16.08 2.06
CA VAL A 111 -1.19 14.93 1.40
C VAL A 111 0.06 14.55 2.17
N ALA A 112 0.20 13.29 2.51
CA ALA A 112 1.39 12.73 3.13
C ALA A 112 2.32 12.13 2.06
N PHE A 113 3.60 12.52 2.10
CA PHE A 113 4.66 12.01 1.24
C PHE A 113 5.38 10.89 1.96
N VAL A 114 5.34 9.69 1.39
CA VAL A 114 5.86 8.47 2.02
C VAL A 114 7.07 7.97 1.27
N GLU A 115 8.17 7.75 1.99
CA GLU A 115 9.32 7.01 1.51
C GLU A 115 9.12 5.52 1.80
N LEU A 116 9.20 4.71 0.76
CA LEU A 116 9.03 3.26 0.89
C LEU A 116 10.27 2.60 1.51
N ILE A 117 10.05 1.43 2.12
CA ILE A 117 11.16 0.63 2.66
C ILE A 117 12.10 0.11 1.57
N SER A 118 11.67 0.13 0.31
CA SER A 118 12.47 -0.27 -0.85
C SER A 118 13.34 0.84 -1.44
N ASP A 119 13.37 2.05 -0.82
CA ASP A 119 14.33 3.08 -1.24
C ASP A 119 15.78 2.60 -1.05
N LYS A 120 16.62 2.81 -2.08
CA LYS A 120 18.02 2.36 -2.11
C LYS A 120 18.91 2.95 -1.02
N LYS A 121 18.51 4.08 -0.45
CA LYS A 121 19.25 4.75 0.62
C LYS A 121 18.82 4.29 1.99
N ARG A 122 17.84 3.38 2.05
CA ARG A 122 17.23 2.95 3.29
C ARG A 122 17.74 1.59 3.71
N ASP A 123 18.29 1.56 4.92
CA ASP A 123 18.64 0.36 5.64
C ASP A 123 17.72 0.18 6.85
N LEU A 124 17.19 -1.01 7.01
CA LEU A 124 16.36 -1.39 8.14
C LEU A 124 17.08 -2.46 8.96
N ASN A 125 17.25 -2.22 10.25
CA ASN A 125 17.63 -3.28 11.16
C ASN A 125 16.49 -4.27 11.29
N THR A 126 16.74 -5.54 10.99
CA THR A 126 15.72 -6.57 10.91
C THR A 126 16.13 -7.82 11.66
N PHE A 127 15.16 -8.67 11.93
CA PHE A 127 15.37 -10.05 12.35
C PHE A 127 14.75 -10.98 11.33
N ILE A 128 15.45 -12.07 11.05
CA ILE A 128 14.88 -13.23 10.37
C ILE A 128 14.35 -14.17 11.44
N ILE A 129 13.07 -14.51 11.36
CA ILE A 129 12.43 -15.52 12.20
C ILE A 129 12.38 -16.81 11.38
N THR A 130 13.17 -17.78 11.77
CA THR A 130 13.27 -19.06 11.10
C THR A 130 12.11 -20.00 11.49
N ASN A 131 11.90 -21.05 10.72
CA ASN A 131 10.90 -22.09 11.04
C ASN A 131 11.11 -22.74 12.41
N ASN A 132 12.34 -22.75 12.92
CA ASN A 132 12.68 -23.23 14.26
C ASN A 132 12.52 -22.18 15.36
N LEU A 133 11.88 -21.06 15.06
CA LEU A 133 11.67 -19.91 15.93
C LEU A 133 12.97 -19.24 16.41
N SER A 134 14.10 -19.49 15.74
CA SER A 134 15.35 -18.77 15.97
C SER A 134 15.26 -17.35 15.42
N LYS A 135 15.90 -16.40 16.09
CA LYS A 135 15.90 -14.98 15.73
C LYS A 135 17.31 -14.56 15.30
N ILE A 136 17.51 -14.25 14.03
CA ILE A 136 18.81 -13.90 13.45
C ILE A 136 18.80 -12.42 13.11
N LYS A 137 19.73 -11.65 13.68
CA LYS A 137 19.86 -10.21 13.42
C LYS A 137 20.51 -9.95 12.07
N THR A 138 19.91 -9.05 11.29
CA THR A 138 20.41 -8.68 9.97
C THR A 138 20.01 -7.25 9.60
N VAL A 139 20.45 -6.78 8.44
CA VAL A 139 20.03 -5.52 7.83
C VAL A 139 19.38 -5.82 6.49
N THR A 140 18.19 -5.29 6.31
CA THR A 140 17.47 -5.33 5.02
C THR A 140 17.59 -3.95 4.35
N SER A 141 18.06 -3.92 3.12
CA SER A 141 18.26 -2.71 2.33
C SER A 141 17.31 -2.68 1.14
N GLY A 142 16.91 -1.48 0.73
CA GLY A 142 16.28 -1.29 -0.58
C GLY A 142 17.29 -1.53 -1.71
N ASP A 143 16.82 -2.03 -2.84
CA ASP A 143 17.63 -2.28 -4.03
C ASP A 143 17.00 -1.64 -5.28
N SER A 144 17.64 -1.82 -6.42
CA SER A 144 17.08 -1.46 -7.72
C SER A 144 15.69 -2.10 -7.92
N PHE A 145 14.80 -1.41 -8.63
CA PHE A 145 13.49 -1.98 -8.99
C PHE A 145 12.52 -2.24 -7.82
N ASN A 146 12.57 -1.39 -6.79
CA ASN A 146 11.62 -1.48 -5.68
C ASN A 146 11.64 -2.85 -4.95
N SER A 147 12.81 -3.49 -4.91
CA SER A 147 13.05 -4.76 -4.23
C SER A 147 13.77 -4.56 -2.88
N LEU A 148 13.81 -5.60 -2.07
CA LEU A 148 14.48 -5.64 -0.79
C LEU A 148 15.50 -6.77 -0.78
N VAL A 149 16.68 -6.51 -0.22
CA VAL A 149 17.78 -7.48 -0.16
C VAL A 149 18.44 -7.50 1.21
N ILE A 150 19.00 -8.65 1.56
CA ILE A 150 19.90 -8.85 2.69
C ILE A 150 21.25 -9.28 2.11
N ASN A 151 22.30 -8.49 2.33
CA ASN A 151 23.62 -8.72 1.76
C ASN A 151 24.65 -9.29 2.77
N ASN A 152 24.31 -9.30 4.05
CA ASN A 152 25.22 -9.60 5.17
C ASN A 152 24.82 -10.83 5.99
N LEU A 153 24.18 -11.80 5.36
CA LEU A 153 23.77 -13.03 6.02
C LEU A 153 24.99 -13.95 6.16
N LEU A 154 25.33 -14.33 7.41
CA LEU A 154 26.46 -15.24 7.61
C LEU A 154 26.19 -16.62 6.99
N ALA A 155 27.19 -17.21 6.36
CA ALA A 155 27.06 -18.53 5.73
C ALA A 155 26.75 -19.65 6.73
N THR A 156 27.09 -19.45 8.02
CA THR A 156 26.81 -20.38 9.12
C THR A 156 25.39 -20.34 9.67
N GLU A 157 24.62 -19.29 9.34
CA GLU A 157 23.25 -19.16 9.82
C GLU A 157 22.30 -20.07 9.04
N SER A 158 21.45 -20.80 9.75
CA SER A 158 20.45 -21.69 9.15
C SER A 158 19.19 -20.91 8.80
N VAL A 159 19.15 -20.37 7.58
CA VAL A 159 17.97 -19.69 7.02
C VAL A 159 17.52 -20.37 5.74
N SER A 160 16.23 -20.26 5.46
CA SER A 160 15.58 -20.90 4.32
C SER A 160 14.64 -19.94 3.62
N ASN A 161 14.33 -20.23 2.35
CA ASN A 161 13.26 -19.54 1.66
C ASN A 161 11.94 -19.70 2.43
N GLY A 162 11.21 -18.60 2.57
CA GLY A 162 9.94 -18.53 3.31
C GLY A 162 10.08 -18.08 4.77
N ASP A 163 11.29 -18.03 5.34
CA ASP A 163 11.52 -17.44 6.66
C ASP A 163 11.07 -15.97 6.69
N VAL A 164 10.50 -15.55 7.83
CA VAL A 164 9.87 -14.23 7.95
C VAL A 164 10.88 -13.19 8.38
N VAL A 165 10.89 -12.05 7.70
CA VAL A 165 11.71 -10.88 8.06
C VAL A 165 10.85 -9.85 8.75
N VAL A 166 11.26 -9.42 9.95
CA VAL A 166 10.55 -8.41 10.76
C VAL A 166 11.48 -7.29 11.21
N THR A 167 10.91 -6.14 11.52
CA THR A 167 11.67 -4.99 12.05
C THR A 167 12.26 -5.28 13.42
N SER A 168 13.43 -4.69 13.69
CA SER A 168 14.10 -4.73 14.99
C SER A 168 13.72 -3.51 15.86
N THR A 169 13.91 -3.62 17.17
CA THR A 169 13.75 -2.53 18.13
C THR A 169 14.76 -1.38 17.98
N THR A 170 15.78 -1.56 17.14
CA THR A 170 16.85 -0.56 16.95
C THR A 170 16.58 0.43 15.82
N ASN A 171 15.43 0.34 15.15
CA ASN A 171 15.01 1.34 14.17
C ASN A 171 14.35 2.52 14.89
N GLU A 172 14.85 3.72 14.64
CA GLU A 172 14.27 4.94 15.22
C GLU A 172 12.87 5.20 14.62
N GLY A 173 11.89 5.40 15.49
CA GLY A 173 10.51 5.72 15.10
C GLY A 173 9.73 4.59 14.41
N ILE A 174 10.31 3.40 14.24
CA ILE A 174 9.63 2.24 13.66
C ILE A 174 9.46 1.16 14.71
N PRO A 175 8.24 0.74 15.05
CA PRO A 175 8.02 -0.35 16.00
C PRO A 175 8.70 -1.65 15.56
N SER A 176 9.12 -2.46 16.52
CA SER A 176 9.60 -3.83 16.27
C SER A 176 8.46 -4.75 15.83
N ASP A 177 8.85 -5.89 15.27
CA ASP A 177 7.96 -6.99 14.90
C ASP A 177 6.90 -6.65 13.82
N LEU A 178 7.10 -5.56 13.07
CA LEU A 178 6.41 -5.32 11.82
C LEU A 178 6.99 -6.22 10.72
N ILE A 179 6.15 -6.74 9.87
CA ILE A 179 6.56 -7.65 8.79
C ILE A 179 7.20 -6.81 7.66
N VAL A 180 8.42 -7.15 7.30
CA VAL A 180 9.14 -6.60 6.13
C VAL A 180 8.90 -7.46 4.90
N GLY A 181 8.87 -8.78 5.09
CA GLY A 181 8.62 -9.73 4.01
C GLY A 181 9.01 -11.17 4.38
N LYS A 182 9.23 -11.97 3.32
CA LYS A 182 9.74 -13.35 3.43
C LYS A 182 10.99 -13.51 2.60
N LEU A 183 11.93 -14.34 3.07
CA LEU A 183 13.13 -14.66 2.33
C LEU A 183 12.82 -15.44 1.05
N GLU A 184 13.46 -15.03 -0.03
CA GLU A 184 13.48 -15.73 -1.32
C GLU A 184 14.90 -15.75 -1.88
N ASN A 185 15.19 -16.73 -2.73
CA ASN A 185 16.48 -16.85 -3.43
C ASN A 185 17.69 -16.73 -2.48
N VAL A 186 17.64 -17.41 -1.34
CA VAL A 186 18.78 -17.49 -0.42
C VAL A 186 19.93 -18.16 -1.16
N GLU A 187 21.01 -17.41 -1.39
CA GLU A 187 22.21 -17.94 -2.07
C GLU A 187 22.86 -19.04 -1.23
N GLN A 188 23.22 -20.14 -1.89
CA GLN A 188 23.98 -21.24 -1.30
C GLN A 188 25.39 -21.23 -1.84
N ILE A 189 26.23 -20.31 -1.37
CA ILE A 189 27.64 -20.24 -1.80
C ILE A 189 28.52 -20.77 -0.68
N SER A 190 29.09 -21.93 -0.87
CA SER A 190 29.91 -22.64 0.13
C SER A 190 31.31 -22.02 0.37
N SER A 191 31.74 -21.03 -0.41
CA SER A 191 33.07 -20.44 -0.35
C SER A 191 33.13 -19.01 0.19
N GLN A 192 32.00 -18.37 0.51
CA GLN A 192 31.97 -17.01 1.01
C GLN A 192 31.51 -16.94 2.49
N THR A 193 32.03 -15.95 3.22
CA THR A 193 31.65 -15.70 4.61
C THR A 193 30.20 -15.17 4.72
N PHE A 194 29.76 -14.41 3.71
CA PHE A 194 28.41 -13.84 3.65
C PHE A 194 27.67 -14.33 2.41
N ARG A 195 26.36 -14.46 2.58
CA ARG A 195 25.40 -14.81 1.54
C ARG A 195 24.43 -13.67 1.32
N LYS A 196 23.76 -13.67 0.18
CA LYS A 196 22.66 -12.77 -0.14
C LYS A 196 21.32 -13.49 -0.11
N ALA A 197 20.28 -12.75 0.16
CA ALA A 197 18.92 -13.21 0.03
C ALA A 197 18.03 -12.06 -0.42
N ASN A 198 17.02 -12.34 -1.24
CA ASN A 198 15.98 -11.39 -1.55
C ASN A 198 14.89 -11.44 -0.46
N VAL A 199 14.21 -10.32 -0.23
CA VAL A 199 13.05 -10.26 0.66
C VAL A 199 11.84 -9.88 -0.16
N ARG A 200 10.89 -10.82 -0.31
CA ARG A 200 9.63 -10.58 -0.99
C ARG A 200 8.65 -9.89 -0.06
N LYS A 201 8.20 -8.71 -0.45
CA LYS A 201 7.11 -7.98 0.22
C LYS A 201 5.81 -8.80 0.14
N LEU A 202 4.95 -8.68 1.15
CA LEU A 202 3.66 -9.39 1.22
C LEU A 202 2.46 -8.50 0.87
N TYR A 203 2.71 -7.42 0.18
CA TYR A 203 1.72 -6.48 -0.34
C TYR A 203 2.11 -6.03 -1.75
N ASP A 204 1.13 -5.56 -2.50
CA ASP A 204 1.33 -5.01 -3.84
C ASP A 204 0.63 -3.64 -3.94
N LEU A 205 1.43 -2.58 -4.02
CA LEU A 205 0.93 -1.20 -4.02
C LEU A 205 0.18 -0.82 -5.31
N GLU A 206 0.26 -1.62 -6.36
CA GLU A 206 -0.52 -1.39 -7.59
C GLU A 206 -2.02 -1.70 -7.39
N TYR A 207 -2.34 -2.53 -6.39
CA TYR A 207 -3.70 -2.97 -6.10
C TYR A 207 -4.25 -2.48 -4.76
N VAL A 208 -3.50 -1.62 -4.05
CA VAL A 208 -3.89 -1.10 -2.74
C VAL A 208 -4.48 0.29 -2.88
N ASN A 209 -5.74 0.49 -2.44
CA ASN A 209 -6.38 1.80 -2.43
C ASN A 209 -6.21 2.55 -1.11
N TYR A 210 -6.05 1.84 0.01
CA TYR A 210 -5.93 2.43 1.34
C TYR A 210 -4.79 1.80 2.13
N LEU A 211 -4.13 2.61 2.95
CA LEU A 211 -3.09 2.18 3.89
C LEU A 211 -3.37 2.73 5.29
N GLY A 212 -2.89 2.01 6.29
CA GLY A 212 -2.91 2.49 7.67
C GLY A 212 -1.68 3.33 7.97
N ILE A 213 -1.86 4.37 8.78
CA ILE A 213 -0.80 5.26 9.24
C ILE A 213 -0.79 5.20 10.76
N LEU A 214 0.29 4.68 11.33
CA LEU A 214 0.56 4.68 12.76
C LEU A 214 1.38 5.91 13.09
N GLN A 215 0.80 6.84 13.85
CA GLN A 215 1.52 8.03 14.31
C GLN A 215 2.48 7.66 15.44
N ASN A 216 3.67 8.26 15.41
CA ASN A 216 4.56 8.26 16.56
C ASN A 216 3.99 9.24 17.61
N GLU A 217 3.88 8.78 18.85
CA GLU A 217 3.52 9.61 20.00
C GLU A 217 4.62 10.62 20.34
#